data_fc86b15f22b8c8935f478aa34fe11f58
#
_entry.id   fc86b15f22b8c8935f478aa34fe11f58
#
_cell.length_a   1.000
_cell.length_b   1.000
_cell.length_c   1.000
_cell.angle_alpha   90.00
_cell.angle_beta   90.00
_cell.angle_gamma   90.00
#
_symmetry.space_group_name_H-M   'P 1'
#
loop_
_entity.id
_entity.type
_entity.pdbx_description
1 polymer ?
#
loop_
_entity_poly.entity_id
_entity_poly.type
_entity_poly.pdbx_seq_one_letter_code
_entity_poly.pdbx_strand_id
1 'polypeptide(L)'
;MYLDVKQIKALQARAVAARAGSSIIEPIMEKIKSTAAKGNNEVRILCEEYNIDKHKVDYVVHWARLCGFVAVKYEDYIFIKW
;
A
#
# COMPACT_ATOMS: atom_id res chain seq x y z
N MET A 1 1.42 -0.20 -25.54
CA MET A 1 1.10 0.60 -24.38
C MET A 1 2.17 0.40 -23.32
N TYR A 2 2.69 1.46 -22.77
CA TYR A 2 3.68 1.32 -21.72
C TYR A 2 3.03 1.40 -20.35
N LEU A 3 3.67 0.79 -19.35
CA LEU A 3 3.23 0.87 -17.97
C LEU A 3 3.80 2.16 -17.35
N ASP A 4 2.96 2.90 -16.66
CA ASP A 4 3.45 4.07 -15.94
C ASP A 4 4.10 3.64 -14.62
N VAL A 5 4.71 4.60 -13.92
CA VAL A 5 5.42 4.33 -12.66
C VAL A 5 4.47 3.74 -11.61
N LYS A 6 3.23 4.20 -11.59
CA LYS A 6 2.23 3.73 -10.62
C LYS A 6 1.91 2.25 -10.81
N GLN A 7 1.76 1.83 -12.08
CA GLN A 7 1.48 0.44 -12.40
C GLN A 7 2.67 -0.46 -12.06
N ILE A 8 3.88 0.00 -12.34
CA ILE A 8 5.10 -0.75 -12.03
C ILE A 8 5.21 -0.94 -10.51
N LYS A 9 4.98 0.09 -9.72
CA LYS A 9 5.02 -0.01 -8.27
C LYS A 9 3.96 -0.95 -7.73
N ALA A 10 2.77 -0.95 -8.31
CA ALA A 10 1.70 -1.85 -7.90
C ALA A 10 2.08 -3.31 -8.15
N LEU A 11 2.73 -3.60 -9.27
CA LEU A 11 3.21 -4.95 -9.57
C LEU A 11 4.30 -5.39 -8.59
N GLN A 12 5.21 -4.50 -8.24
CA GLN A 12 6.25 -4.78 -7.25
C GLN A 12 5.63 -5.05 -5.87
N ALA A 13 4.64 -4.27 -5.51
CA ALA A 13 3.92 -4.45 -4.25
C ALA A 13 3.27 -5.82 -4.17
N ARG A 14 2.67 -6.26 -5.27
CA ARG A 14 2.04 -7.58 -5.35
C ARG A 14 3.06 -8.70 -5.14
N ALA A 15 4.22 -8.58 -5.75
CA ALA A 15 5.28 -9.59 -5.61
C ALA A 15 5.77 -9.67 -4.18
N VAL A 16 5.96 -8.54 -3.50
CA VAL A 16 6.39 -8.51 -2.11
C VAL A 16 5.30 -9.08 -1.19
N ALA A 17 4.05 -8.70 -1.43
CA ALA A 17 2.92 -9.20 -0.64
C ALA A 17 2.78 -10.72 -0.76
N ALA A 18 2.93 -11.26 -1.97
CA ALA A 18 2.86 -12.69 -2.19
C ALA A 18 3.92 -13.44 -1.41
N ARG A 19 5.13 -12.89 -1.33
CA ARG A 19 6.21 -13.48 -0.55
C ARG A 19 5.96 -13.41 0.95
N ALA A 20 5.40 -12.30 1.40
CA ALA A 20 5.09 -12.10 2.82
C ALA A 20 3.92 -12.97 3.28
N GLY A 21 3.04 -13.36 2.36
CA GLY A 21 1.88 -14.19 2.68
C GLY A 21 0.88 -13.52 3.60
N SER A 22 0.80 -12.19 3.55
CA SER A 22 -0.03 -11.43 4.47
C SER A 22 -1.40 -11.10 3.89
N SER A 23 -2.46 -11.47 4.60
CA SER A 23 -3.83 -11.14 4.21
C SER A 23 -4.15 -9.65 4.37
N ILE A 24 -3.37 -8.92 5.17
CA ILE A 24 -3.54 -7.48 5.37
C ILE A 24 -3.14 -6.70 4.14
N ILE A 25 -2.09 -7.15 3.47
CA ILE A 25 -1.50 -6.44 2.33
C ILE A 25 -2.42 -6.47 1.11
N GLU A 26 -3.13 -7.58 0.89
CA GLU A 26 -4.00 -7.70 -0.28
C GLU A 26 -5.06 -6.60 -0.38
N PRO A 27 -5.86 -6.32 0.67
CA PRO A 27 -6.84 -5.23 0.60
C PRO A 27 -6.21 -3.86 0.38
N ILE A 28 -5.04 -3.62 1.00
CA ILE A 28 -4.32 -2.36 0.85
C ILE A 28 -3.85 -2.19 -0.59
N MET A 29 -3.30 -3.24 -1.18
CA MET A 29 -2.84 -3.23 -2.55
C MET A 29 -4.00 -2.99 -3.53
N GLU A 30 -5.15 -3.60 -3.29
CA GLU A 30 -6.33 -3.37 -4.11
C GLU A 30 -6.78 -1.91 -4.02
N LYS A 31 -6.70 -1.31 -2.84
CA LYS A 31 -7.01 0.11 -2.67
C LYS A 31 -6.03 1.00 -3.45
N ILE A 32 -4.75 0.67 -3.42
CA ILE A 32 -3.73 1.41 -4.18
C ILE A 32 -4.02 1.31 -5.68
N LYS A 33 -4.29 0.12 -6.18
CA LYS A 33 -4.59 -0.11 -7.60
C LYS A 33 -5.84 0.67 -8.03
N SER A 34 -6.91 0.59 -7.25
CA SER A 34 -8.15 1.28 -7.53
C SER A 34 -7.94 2.81 -7.56
N THR A 35 -7.17 3.32 -6.61
CA THR A 35 -6.87 4.75 -6.52
C THR A 35 -6.01 5.21 -7.69
N ALA A 36 -5.01 4.43 -8.07
CA ALA A 36 -4.16 4.72 -9.22
C ALA A 36 -4.96 4.71 -10.53
N ALA A 37 -5.91 3.79 -10.65
CA ALA A 37 -6.76 3.71 -11.83
C ALA A 37 -7.63 4.95 -12.00
N LYS A 38 -7.92 5.64 -10.93
CA LYS A 38 -8.67 6.92 -10.96
C LYS A 38 -7.77 8.12 -11.25
N GLY A 39 -6.47 7.89 -11.44
CA GLY A 39 -5.53 8.97 -11.72
C GLY A 39 -4.93 9.63 -10.49
N ASN A 40 -5.21 9.13 -9.31
CA ASN A 40 -4.64 9.66 -8.06
C ASN A 40 -3.28 9.04 -7.78
N ASN A 41 -2.44 9.74 -7.04
CA ASN A 41 -1.10 9.28 -6.73
C ASN A 41 -0.86 9.12 -5.22
N GLU A 42 -1.92 9.12 -4.43
CA GLU A 42 -1.83 8.95 -2.98
C GLU A 42 -3.12 8.34 -2.44
N VAL A 43 -3.00 7.71 -1.28
CA VAL A 43 -4.14 7.08 -0.63
C VAL A 43 -3.92 7.07 0.89
N ARG A 44 -5.01 7.13 1.64
CA ARG A 44 -5.00 7.00 3.10
C ARG A 44 -5.62 5.66 3.45
N ILE A 45 -4.86 4.85 4.19
CA ILE A 45 -5.33 3.55 4.65
C ILE A 45 -5.74 3.71 6.12
N LEU A 46 -7.05 3.74 6.35
CA LEU A 46 -7.58 3.90 7.70
C LEU A 46 -7.38 2.61 8.48
N CYS A 47 -6.64 2.70 9.57
CA CYS A 47 -6.29 1.53 10.38
C CYS A 47 -7.54 0.78 10.88
N GLU A 48 -8.56 1.53 11.29
CA GLU A 48 -9.81 0.95 11.75
C GLU A 48 -10.52 0.16 10.65
N GLU A 49 -10.54 0.71 9.44
CA GLU A 49 -11.21 0.08 8.30
C GLU A 49 -10.58 -1.24 7.90
N TYR A 50 -9.26 -1.35 8.04
CA TYR A 50 -8.52 -2.53 7.63
C TYR A 50 -8.07 -3.41 8.80
N ASN A 51 -8.54 -3.11 10.01
CA ASN A 51 -8.18 -3.86 11.22
C ASN A 51 -6.67 -3.94 11.43
N ILE A 52 -5.99 -2.81 11.23
CA ILE A 52 -4.54 -2.74 11.39
C ILE A 52 -4.23 -2.26 12.80
N ASP A 53 -3.67 -3.14 13.62
CA ASP A 53 -3.27 -2.77 14.97
C ASP A 53 -1.88 -2.11 14.98
N LYS A 54 -1.43 -1.69 16.16
CA LYS A 54 -0.15 -0.99 16.33
C LYS A 54 1.05 -1.75 15.74
N HIS A 55 1.05 -3.06 15.92
CA HIS A 55 2.17 -3.90 15.44
C HIS A 55 2.15 -4.01 13.92
N LYS A 56 0.94 -4.08 13.36
CA LYS A 56 0.77 -4.24 11.92
C LYS A 56 1.02 -2.95 11.16
N VAL A 57 0.82 -1.79 11.81
CA VAL A 57 1.10 -0.49 11.17
C VAL A 57 2.54 -0.42 10.70
N ASP A 58 3.49 -0.76 11.57
CA ASP A 58 4.91 -0.71 11.21
C ASP A 58 5.23 -1.69 10.09
N TYR A 59 4.62 -2.86 10.11
CA TYR A 59 4.78 -3.85 9.05
C TYR A 59 4.30 -3.29 7.70
N VAL A 60 3.11 -2.68 7.67
CA VAL A 60 2.55 -2.12 6.44
C VAL A 60 3.42 -0.99 5.91
N VAL A 61 3.88 -0.09 6.77
CA VAL A 61 4.75 1.02 6.38
C VAL A 61 6.05 0.48 5.79
N HIS A 62 6.65 -0.50 6.44
CA HIS A 62 7.89 -1.11 5.96
C HIS A 62 7.69 -1.77 4.59
N TRP A 63 6.61 -2.54 4.46
CA TRP A 63 6.27 -3.16 3.19
C TRP A 63 6.12 -2.12 2.07
N ALA A 64 5.38 -1.04 2.33
CA ALA A 64 5.15 0.00 1.32
C ALA A 64 6.46 0.66 0.89
N ARG A 65 7.35 0.93 1.84
CA ARG A 65 8.66 1.50 1.53
C ARG A 65 9.53 0.57 0.72
N LEU A 66 9.48 -0.72 1.01
CA LEU A 66 10.20 -1.72 0.22
C LEU A 66 9.70 -1.77 -1.22
N CYS A 67 8.42 -1.48 -1.42
CA CYS A 67 7.83 -1.43 -2.77
C CYS A 67 8.13 -0.13 -3.51
N GLY A 68 8.81 0.81 -2.86
CA GLY A 68 9.15 2.08 -3.49
C GLY A 68 8.11 3.18 -3.27
N PHE A 69 7.11 2.94 -2.44
CA PHE A 69 6.14 3.97 -2.09
C PHE A 69 6.69 4.87 -0.98
N VAL A 70 6.18 6.10 -0.94
CA VAL A 70 6.35 6.95 0.23
C VAL A 70 5.27 6.54 1.21
N ALA A 71 5.64 6.18 2.42
CA ALA A 71 4.68 5.74 3.44
C ALA A 71 5.00 6.41 4.78
N VAL A 72 3.98 7.02 5.36
CA VAL A 72 4.08 7.70 6.65
C VAL A 72 2.93 7.24 7.53
N LYS A 73 3.22 6.88 8.76
CA LYS A 73 2.17 6.50 9.71
C LYS A 73 1.67 7.71 10.49
N TYR A 74 0.37 7.79 10.63
CA TYR A 74 -0.30 8.76 11.49
C TYR A 74 -1.09 7.98 12.54
N GLU A 75 -1.72 8.69 13.46
CA GLU A 75 -2.41 8.06 14.58
C GLU A 75 -3.52 7.09 14.12
N ASP A 76 -4.33 7.53 13.15
CA ASP A 76 -5.51 6.77 12.72
C ASP A 76 -5.37 6.14 11.34
N TYR A 77 -4.32 6.46 10.60
CA TYR A 77 -4.19 6.01 9.22
C TYR A 77 -2.74 5.98 8.78
N ILE A 78 -2.52 5.32 7.64
CA ILE A 78 -1.23 5.26 6.98
C ILE A 78 -1.38 6.00 5.66
N PHE A 79 -0.53 6.99 5.42
CA PHE A 79 -0.51 7.73 4.17
C PHE A 79 0.48 7.06 3.22
N ILE A 80 0.03 6.70 2.02
CA ILE A 80 0.86 6.06 1.00
C ILE A 80 0.78 6.88 -0.27
N LYS A 81 1.93 7.18 -0.82
CA LYS A 81 2.04 7.98 -2.05
C LYS A 81 2.98 7.30 -3.04
N TRP A 82 2.65 7.43 -4.31
CA TRP A 82 3.49 6.91 -5.40
C TRP A 82 3.70 7.87 -6.56
#